data_d526c015ef42e450438984dba540004f
#
_entry.id   d526c015ef42e450438984dba540004f
#
_cell.length_a   1.000
_cell.length_b   1.000
_cell.length_c   1.000
_cell.angle_alpha   90.00
_cell.angle_beta   90.00
_cell.angle_gamma   90.00
#
_symmetry.space_group_name_H-M   'P 1'
#
loop_
_entity.id
_entity.type
_entity.pdbx_description
1 polymer ?
#
loop_
_entity_poly.entity_id
_entity_poly.type
_entity_poly.pdbx_seq_one_letter_code
_entity_poly.pdbx_strand_id
1 'polypeptide(L)'
;MIAYTYGVYDLFHVGHLNLFKKIKQNCNKLIVGVHNDEQVMSYKKQPIISYEDRLEIIKSCKLVDEVYENADLIATDELLFKLKADKIYAGKENLNYLNKYYQVSPEKLILFDRTSHICTSDIIYKIIKNRQK
;
A
#
# COMPACT_ATOMS: atom_id res chain seq x y z
N MET A 1 -11.03 -10.13 12.72
CA MET A 1 -10.31 -8.84 12.71
C MET A 1 -10.34 -8.25 11.30
N ILE A 2 -10.55 -6.95 11.20
CA ILE A 2 -10.52 -6.19 9.95
C ILE A 2 -9.19 -5.46 9.88
N ALA A 3 -8.44 -5.67 8.80
CA ALA A 3 -7.13 -5.07 8.58
C ALA A 3 -7.19 -4.04 7.45
N TYR A 4 -6.37 -2.99 7.58
CA TYR A 4 -6.21 -1.94 6.59
C TYR A 4 -4.74 -1.83 6.20
N THR A 5 -4.50 -1.60 4.92
CA THR A 5 -3.20 -1.19 4.40
C THR A 5 -3.44 -0.23 3.24
N TYR A 6 -2.48 0.64 2.96
CA TYR A 6 -2.65 1.60 1.88
C TYR A 6 -1.33 1.84 1.16
N GLY A 7 -1.42 2.29 -0.07
CA GLY A 7 -0.24 2.54 -0.87
C GLY A 7 -0.56 3.05 -2.26
N VAL A 8 0.47 3.08 -3.10
CA VAL A 8 0.39 3.52 -4.49
C VAL A 8 0.06 2.36 -5.42
N TYR A 9 0.69 1.23 -5.23
CA TYR A 9 0.52 0.00 -6.02
C TYR A 9 0.78 0.21 -7.50
N ASP A 10 1.82 0.98 -7.82
CA ASP A 10 2.25 1.19 -9.20
C ASP A 10 2.96 -0.05 -9.73
N LEU A 11 2.70 -0.41 -11.00
CA LEU A 11 3.25 -1.61 -11.63
C LEU A 11 3.04 -2.85 -10.75
N PHE A 12 1.81 -3.10 -10.37
CA PHE A 12 1.43 -4.17 -9.43
C PHE A 12 2.22 -5.46 -9.69
N HIS A 13 2.87 -5.98 -8.66
CA HIS A 13 3.80 -7.11 -8.78
C HIS A 13 3.66 -8.09 -7.60
N VAL A 14 4.46 -9.15 -7.61
CA VAL A 14 4.36 -10.20 -6.60
C VAL A 14 4.66 -9.71 -5.17
N GLY A 15 5.46 -8.65 -5.03
CA GLY A 15 5.69 -8.04 -3.72
C GLY A 15 4.41 -7.50 -3.09
N HIS A 16 3.57 -6.87 -3.90
CA HIS A 16 2.26 -6.39 -3.46
C HIS A 16 1.34 -7.57 -3.07
N LEU A 17 1.32 -8.62 -3.90
CA LEU A 17 0.54 -9.82 -3.60
C LEU A 17 0.99 -10.50 -2.31
N ASN A 18 2.29 -10.62 -2.09
CA ASN A 18 2.83 -11.26 -0.88
C ASN A 18 2.42 -10.50 0.37
N LEU A 19 2.40 -9.18 0.31
CA LEU A 19 1.88 -8.36 1.40
C LEU A 19 0.42 -8.72 1.71
N PHE A 20 -0.43 -8.73 0.68
CA PHE A 20 -1.85 -9.03 0.87
C PHE A 20 -2.06 -10.45 1.40
N LYS A 21 -1.26 -11.42 0.93
CA LYS A 21 -1.31 -12.79 1.44
C LYS A 21 -0.96 -12.86 2.93
N LYS A 22 0.10 -12.16 3.34
CA LYS A 22 0.52 -12.12 4.76
C LYS A 22 -0.57 -11.52 5.65
N ILE A 23 -1.13 -10.40 5.21
CA ILE A 23 -2.21 -9.75 5.98
C ILE A 23 -3.42 -10.66 6.06
N LYS A 24 -3.80 -11.27 4.95
CA LYS A 24 -5.00 -12.09 4.85
C LYS A 24 -4.94 -13.35 5.74
N GLN A 25 -3.74 -13.86 6.02
CA GLN A 25 -3.54 -14.96 6.95
C GLN A 25 -3.96 -14.62 8.39
N ASN A 26 -3.98 -13.34 8.72
CA ASN A 26 -4.21 -12.86 10.09
C ASN A 26 -5.47 -12.00 10.24
N CYS A 27 -6.32 -11.94 9.21
CA CYS A 27 -7.54 -11.15 9.28
C CYS A 27 -8.70 -11.83 8.54
N ASN A 28 -9.91 -11.38 8.85
CA ASN A 28 -11.13 -11.84 8.19
C ASN A 28 -11.47 -11.00 6.96
N LYS A 29 -11.11 -9.71 7.01
CA LYS A 29 -11.41 -8.75 5.96
C LYS A 29 -10.21 -7.83 5.76
N LEU A 30 -9.79 -7.67 4.51
CA LEU A 30 -8.70 -6.75 4.12
C LEU A 30 -9.27 -5.58 3.34
N ILE A 31 -9.05 -4.37 3.88
CA ILE A 31 -9.37 -3.11 3.20
C ILE A 31 -8.05 -2.54 2.67
N VAL A 32 -8.01 -2.19 1.40
CA VAL A 32 -6.83 -1.59 0.76
C VAL A 32 -7.16 -0.19 0.29
N GLY A 33 -6.39 0.79 0.78
CA GLY A 33 -6.46 2.18 0.35
C GLY A 33 -5.50 2.44 -0.80
N VAL A 34 -5.94 3.20 -1.79
CA VAL A 34 -5.13 3.54 -2.96
C VAL A 34 -5.03 5.06 -3.09
N HIS A 35 -3.78 5.57 -3.11
CA HIS A 35 -3.52 7.00 -3.29
C HIS A 35 -3.78 7.42 -4.74
N ASN A 36 -4.37 8.59 -4.95
CA ASN A 36 -4.51 9.14 -6.29
C ASN A 36 -3.18 9.73 -6.77
N ASP A 37 -3.10 10.09 -8.07
CA ASP A 37 -1.85 10.56 -8.67
C ASP A 37 -1.36 11.87 -8.05
N GLU A 38 -2.26 12.78 -7.74
CA GLU A 38 -1.94 14.07 -7.14
C GLU A 38 -1.32 13.90 -5.76
N GLN A 39 -1.89 13.02 -4.93
CA GLN A 39 -1.35 12.70 -3.61
C GLN A 39 0.06 12.10 -3.72
N VAL A 40 0.26 11.18 -4.67
CA VAL A 40 1.58 10.56 -4.87
C VAL A 40 2.61 11.61 -5.26
N MET A 41 2.28 12.51 -6.18
CA MET A 41 3.20 13.56 -6.64
C MET A 41 3.56 14.56 -5.54
N SER A 42 2.81 14.62 -4.45
CA SER A 42 3.15 15.51 -3.33
C SER A 42 4.40 15.07 -2.57
N TYR A 43 4.83 13.80 -2.71
CA TYR A 43 5.99 13.28 -1.97
C TYR A 43 6.93 12.41 -2.80
N LYS A 44 6.58 12.08 -4.04
CA LYS A 44 7.45 11.33 -4.95
C LYS A 44 7.05 11.57 -6.40
N LYS A 45 7.69 10.85 -7.32
CA LYS A 45 7.45 11.00 -8.76
C LYS A 45 6.07 10.51 -9.16
N GLN A 46 5.57 11.02 -10.29
CA GLN A 46 4.30 10.59 -10.87
C GLN A 46 4.30 9.07 -11.09
N PRO A 47 3.22 8.38 -10.74
CA PRO A 47 3.07 6.96 -11.05
C PRO A 47 3.12 6.69 -12.54
N ILE A 48 3.64 5.53 -12.92
CA ILE A 48 3.65 5.07 -14.32
C ILE A 48 2.23 4.74 -14.78
N ILE A 49 1.47 4.05 -13.92
CA ILE A 49 0.08 3.66 -14.20
C ILE A 49 -0.86 4.67 -13.54
N SER A 50 -1.86 5.15 -14.29
CA SER A 50 -2.82 6.12 -13.78
C SER A 50 -3.60 5.57 -12.58
N TYR A 51 -4.13 6.48 -11.75
CA TYR A 51 -4.91 6.11 -10.59
C TYR A 51 -6.09 5.19 -10.93
N GLU A 52 -6.84 5.50 -11.98
CA GLU A 52 -8.00 4.71 -12.39
C GLU A 52 -7.62 3.26 -12.68
N ASP A 53 -6.51 3.05 -13.37
CA ASP A 53 -6.04 1.70 -13.70
C ASP A 53 -5.46 0.99 -12.48
N ARG A 54 -4.71 1.69 -11.64
CA ARG A 54 -4.20 1.12 -10.39
C ARG A 54 -5.35 0.69 -9.48
N LEU A 55 -6.39 1.52 -9.40
CA LEU A 55 -7.58 1.23 -8.61
C LEU A 55 -8.31 -0.01 -9.12
N GLU A 56 -8.47 -0.12 -10.44
CA GLU A 56 -9.14 -1.27 -11.06
C GLU A 56 -8.41 -2.58 -10.77
N ILE A 57 -7.08 -2.57 -10.84
CA ILE A 57 -6.27 -3.75 -10.54
C ILE A 57 -6.50 -4.20 -9.09
N ILE A 58 -6.47 -3.26 -8.15
CA ILE A 58 -6.67 -3.59 -6.73
C ILE A 58 -8.10 -4.11 -6.49
N LYS A 59 -9.10 -3.50 -7.10
CA LYS A 59 -10.49 -3.96 -6.99
C LYS A 59 -10.69 -5.37 -7.52
N SER A 60 -9.89 -5.77 -8.49
CA SER A 60 -9.98 -7.09 -9.12
C SER A 60 -9.15 -8.15 -8.41
N CYS A 61 -8.35 -7.77 -7.42
CA CYS A 61 -7.55 -8.72 -6.64
C CYS A 61 -8.45 -9.48 -5.66
N LYS A 62 -8.49 -10.80 -5.77
CA LYS A 62 -9.37 -11.63 -4.92
C LYS A 62 -9.02 -11.63 -3.45
N LEU A 63 -7.80 -11.19 -3.09
CA LEU A 63 -7.36 -11.09 -1.69
C LEU A 63 -7.91 -9.83 -1.00
N VAL A 64 -8.37 -8.86 -1.79
CA VAL A 64 -8.87 -7.59 -1.30
C VAL A 64 -10.38 -7.65 -1.16
N ASP A 65 -10.89 -7.41 0.04
CA ASP A 65 -12.33 -7.46 0.31
C ASP A 65 -13.01 -6.12 0.04
N GLU A 66 -12.30 -5.01 0.28
CA GLU A 66 -12.84 -3.67 0.11
C GLU A 66 -11.73 -2.71 -0.27
N VAL A 67 -12.02 -1.76 -1.16
CA VAL A 67 -11.06 -0.74 -1.57
C VAL A 67 -11.50 0.62 -1.07
N TYR A 68 -10.57 1.35 -0.44
CA TYR A 68 -10.77 2.72 0.00
C TYR A 68 -10.15 3.65 -1.04
N GLU A 69 -11.01 4.30 -1.83
CA GLU A 69 -10.59 5.18 -2.93
C GLU A 69 -10.06 6.51 -2.40
N ASN A 70 -9.09 7.08 -3.10
CA ASN A 70 -8.47 8.35 -2.72
C ASN A 70 -8.00 8.34 -1.26
N ALA A 71 -7.31 7.26 -0.88
CA ALA A 71 -6.90 7.06 0.50
C ALA A 71 -6.07 8.21 1.05
N ASP A 72 -6.33 8.61 2.29
CA ASP A 72 -5.60 9.67 2.96
C ASP A 72 -4.11 9.33 3.03
N LEU A 73 -3.24 10.32 2.80
CA LEU A 73 -1.79 10.14 2.91
C LEU A 73 -1.37 9.79 4.34
N ILE A 74 -2.06 10.36 5.32
CA ILE A 74 -1.76 10.13 6.73
C ILE A 74 -2.85 9.27 7.34
N ALA A 75 -2.48 8.11 7.85
CA ALA A 75 -3.40 7.24 8.56
C ALA A 75 -3.50 7.69 10.02
N THR A 76 -4.73 7.74 10.54
CA THR A 76 -5.03 8.14 11.91
C THR A 76 -5.96 7.13 12.56
N ASP A 77 -6.07 7.20 13.89
CA ASP A 77 -7.04 6.37 14.62
C ASP A 77 -8.47 6.67 14.18
N GLU A 78 -8.76 7.93 13.84
CA GLU A 78 -10.07 8.33 13.33
C GLU A 78 -10.40 7.64 12.00
N LEU A 79 -9.42 7.56 11.11
CA LEU A 79 -9.57 6.86 9.84
C LEU A 79 -9.84 5.37 10.06
N LEU A 80 -9.08 4.73 10.94
CA LEU A 80 -9.30 3.32 11.25
C LEU A 80 -10.68 3.08 11.83
N PHE A 81 -11.14 3.96 12.70
CA PHE A 81 -12.48 3.89 13.26
C PHE A 81 -13.56 4.02 12.17
N LYS A 82 -13.39 4.98 11.27
CA LYS A 82 -14.29 5.20 10.13
C LYS A 82 -14.39 3.96 9.24
N LEU A 83 -13.25 3.31 8.98
CA LEU A 83 -13.18 2.11 8.16
C LEU A 83 -13.55 0.85 8.93
N LYS A 84 -13.75 0.94 10.24
CA LYS A 84 -13.96 -0.20 11.16
C LYS A 84 -12.79 -1.17 11.15
N ALA A 85 -11.59 -0.65 10.88
CA ALA A 85 -10.37 -1.45 10.86
C ALA A 85 -9.77 -1.55 12.27
N ASP A 86 -9.37 -2.75 12.65
CA ASP A 86 -8.77 -3.02 13.95
C ASP A 86 -7.27 -2.77 13.95
N LYS A 87 -6.62 -3.04 12.81
CA LYS A 87 -5.17 -2.94 12.64
C LYS A 87 -4.84 -2.31 11.31
N ILE A 88 -3.69 -1.62 11.26
CA ILE A 88 -3.10 -1.14 10.00
C ILE A 88 -1.74 -1.79 9.81
N TYR A 89 -1.48 -2.26 8.60
CA TYR A 89 -0.23 -2.91 8.23
C TYR A 89 0.62 -1.96 7.40
N ALA A 90 1.91 -1.90 7.72
CA ALA A 90 2.87 -1.06 7.00
C ALA A 90 4.20 -1.81 6.82
N GLY A 91 4.88 -1.54 5.72
CA GLY A 91 6.24 -2.03 5.51
C GLY A 91 7.19 -1.36 6.50
N LYS A 92 8.25 -2.08 6.88
CA LYS A 92 9.28 -1.51 7.76
C LYS A 92 9.98 -0.35 7.05
N GLU A 93 9.96 0.80 7.69
CA GLU A 93 10.57 2.05 7.24
C GLU A 93 11.28 2.71 8.42
N ASN A 94 12.05 3.77 8.14
CA ASN A 94 12.65 4.53 9.22
C ASN A 94 11.56 5.21 10.08
N LEU A 95 11.94 5.53 11.32
CA LEU A 95 10.99 6.06 12.31
C LEU A 95 10.37 7.39 11.87
N ASN A 96 11.15 8.25 11.22
CA ASN A 96 10.63 9.54 10.75
C ASN A 96 9.51 9.38 9.73
N TYR A 97 9.68 8.43 8.80
CA TYR A 97 8.65 8.12 7.80
C TYR A 97 7.39 7.58 8.47
N LEU A 98 7.56 6.61 9.38
CA LEU A 98 6.42 6.00 10.08
C LEU A 98 5.66 7.04 10.91
N ASN A 99 6.36 7.90 11.65
CA ASN A 99 5.72 8.93 12.47
C ASN A 99 4.97 9.96 11.63
N LYS A 100 5.44 10.24 10.43
CA LYS A 100 4.81 11.22 9.54
C LYS A 100 3.51 10.68 8.94
N TYR A 101 3.52 9.44 8.44
CA TYR A 101 2.42 8.90 7.65
C TYR A 101 1.49 7.95 8.44
N TYR A 102 1.92 7.47 9.61
CA TYR A 102 1.16 6.53 10.43
C TYR A 102 0.98 7.12 11.83
N GLN A 103 0.02 8.04 11.95
CA GLN A 103 -0.30 8.70 13.21
C GLN A 103 -1.40 7.92 13.93
N VAL A 104 -1.10 6.67 14.25
CA VAL A 104 -2.03 5.75 14.89
C VAL A 104 -1.47 5.28 16.23
N SER A 105 -2.35 4.76 17.08
CA SER A 105 -1.95 4.14 18.35
C SER A 105 -0.99 2.97 18.05
N PRO A 106 0.12 2.86 18.79
CA PRO A 106 1.15 1.85 18.50
C PRO A 106 0.63 0.41 18.44
N GLU A 107 -0.34 0.06 19.28
CA GLU A 107 -0.91 -1.29 19.31
C GLU A 107 -1.71 -1.64 18.05
N LYS A 108 -2.07 -0.64 17.25
CA LYS A 108 -2.82 -0.84 16.01
C LYS A 108 -1.92 -1.02 14.79
N LEU A 109 -0.65 -0.64 14.89
CA LEU A 109 0.30 -0.70 13.77
C LEU A 109 1.07 -2.02 13.79
N ILE A 110 1.01 -2.74 12.69
CA ILE A 110 1.78 -3.96 12.49
C ILE A 110 2.77 -3.74 11.34
N LEU A 111 4.06 -3.92 11.63
CA LEU A 111 5.11 -3.79 10.63
C LEU A 111 5.44 -5.16 10.04
N PHE A 112 5.71 -5.21 8.76
CA PHE A 112 6.08 -6.44 8.07
C PHE A 112 7.33 -6.23 7.22
N ASP A 113 8.06 -7.33 6.96
CA ASP A 113 9.21 -7.31 6.07
C ASP A 113 8.76 -7.29 4.62
N ARG A 114 9.38 -6.42 3.82
CA ARG A 114 9.08 -6.35 2.39
C ARG A 114 9.69 -7.54 1.65
N THR A 115 9.10 -7.90 0.51
CA THR A 115 9.67 -8.90 -0.38
C THR A 115 11.02 -8.39 -0.89
N SER A 116 12.09 -9.13 -0.62
CA SER A 116 13.47 -8.66 -0.84
C SER A 116 13.91 -8.60 -2.29
N HIS A 117 13.30 -9.38 -3.19
CA HIS A 117 13.80 -9.54 -4.56
C HIS A 117 13.06 -8.66 -5.60
N ILE A 118 12.06 -7.90 -5.20
CA ILE A 118 11.28 -7.09 -6.15
C ILE A 118 10.69 -5.84 -5.48
N CYS A 119 10.77 -4.72 -6.18
CA CYS A 119 10.02 -3.52 -5.89
C CYS A 119 9.77 -2.76 -7.20
N THR A 120 8.87 -1.79 -7.19
CA THR A 120 8.52 -1.02 -8.40
C THR A 120 9.74 -0.31 -8.99
N SER A 121 10.60 0.26 -8.16
CA SER A 121 11.83 0.93 -8.62
C SER A 121 12.77 -0.03 -9.34
N ASP A 122 12.89 -1.26 -8.87
CA ASP A 122 13.70 -2.29 -9.53
C ASP A 122 13.16 -2.65 -10.91
N ILE A 123 11.85 -2.73 -11.05
CA ILE A 123 11.21 -3.01 -12.33
C ILE A 123 11.53 -1.89 -13.33
N ILE A 124 11.37 -0.64 -12.93
CA ILE A 124 11.67 0.52 -13.76
C ILE A 124 13.14 0.53 -14.18
N TYR A 125 14.06 0.28 -13.22
CA TYR A 125 15.49 0.21 -13.50
C TYR A 125 15.81 -0.86 -14.54
N LYS A 126 15.25 -2.06 -14.40
CA LYS A 126 15.47 -3.16 -15.34
C LYS A 126 14.97 -2.83 -16.74
N ILE A 127 13.82 -2.18 -16.86
CA ILE A 127 13.29 -1.75 -18.15
C ILE A 127 14.26 -0.80 -18.82
N ILE A 128 14.71 0.24 -18.13
CA ILE A 128 15.64 1.23 -18.66
C ILE A 128 16.94 0.58 -19.08
N LYS A 129 17.56 -0.22 -18.20
CA LYS A 129 18.82 -0.90 -18.46
C LYS A 129 18.73 -1.82 -19.68
N ASN A 130 17.66 -2.61 -19.78
CA ASN A 130 17.51 -3.59 -20.88
C ASN A 130 17.21 -2.93 -22.22
N ARG A 131 16.62 -1.74 -22.24
CA ARG A 131 16.29 -1.02 -23.46
C ARG A 131 17.44 -0.15 -23.98
N GLN A 132 18.53 0.00 -23.23
CA GLN A 132 19.71 0.74 -23.65
C GLN A 132 20.71 -0.12 -24.45
N LYS A 133 20.43 -1.39 -24.62
CA LYS A 133 21.29 -2.31 -25.38
C LYS A 133 21.09 -2.13 -26.87
#